data_9bf4cce72ca8f3d57019c39368696055
#
_entry.id   9bf4cce72ca8f3d57019c39368696055
#
_cell.length_a   1.000
_cell.length_b   1.000
_cell.length_c   1.000
_cell.angle_alpha   90.00
_cell.angle_beta   90.00
_cell.angle_gamma   90.00
#
_symmetry.space_group_name_H-M   'P 1'
#
loop_
_entity.id
_entity.type
_entity.pdbx_description
1 polymer ?
#
loop_
_entity_poly.entity_id
_entity_poly.type
_entity_poly.pdbx_seq_one_letter_code
_entity_poly.pdbx_strand_id
1 'polypeptide(L)'
;MVLLFGAATLIALALQTMLPYWLPIGPYVPDLVLILAVDLGLRHHGAIAALMAFVMGYAIDAFSGTQIGLNAFMITLVFLLTYEMSSRLLVTNVVVGILAVFAGVLIKDLGSIAISSGFGGLGQRGLMADLFGQAAITALIAPLVFLALARSKKLLGLLTPGRREDNTPARRWLK
;
A
#
# COMPACT_ATOMS: atom_id res chain seq x y z
N MET A 1 11.99 5.29 9.21
CA MET A 1 10.72 4.82 8.67
C MET A 1 10.21 5.73 7.54
N VAL A 2 9.98 7.01 7.78
CA VAL A 2 9.47 7.97 6.77
C VAL A 2 10.35 8.01 5.51
N LEU A 3 11.67 8.12 5.66
CA LEU A 3 12.61 8.14 4.54
C LEU A 3 12.56 6.86 3.68
N LEU A 4 12.41 5.69 4.33
CA LEU A 4 12.32 4.42 3.61
C LEU A 4 11.06 4.36 2.74
N PHE A 5 9.90 4.67 3.32
CA PHE A 5 8.64 4.66 2.58
C PHE A 5 8.61 5.78 1.52
N GLY A 6 9.18 6.96 1.80
CA GLY A 6 9.32 8.02 0.82
C GLY A 6 10.19 7.59 -0.38
N ALA A 7 11.36 7.01 -0.12
CA ALA A 7 12.22 6.47 -1.18
C ALA A 7 11.54 5.32 -1.94
N ALA A 8 10.88 4.39 -1.23
CA ALA A 8 10.14 3.31 -1.86
C ALA A 8 9.00 3.82 -2.76
N THR A 9 8.30 4.89 -2.34
CA THR A 9 7.26 5.52 -3.16
C THR A 9 7.82 6.13 -4.43
N LEU A 10 8.94 6.84 -4.36
CA LEU A 10 9.59 7.41 -5.54
C LEU A 10 10.05 6.33 -6.51
N ILE A 11 10.63 5.24 -6.00
CA ILE A 11 11.04 4.10 -6.82
C ILE A 11 9.80 3.42 -7.44
N ALA A 12 8.73 3.23 -6.66
CA ALA A 12 7.49 2.64 -7.15
C ALA A 12 6.87 3.48 -8.27
N LEU A 13 6.82 4.81 -8.11
CA LEU A 13 6.33 5.73 -9.14
C LEU A 13 7.19 5.68 -10.40
N ALA A 14 8.51 5.71 -10.26
CA ALA A 14 9.41 5.58 -11.40
C ALA A 14 9.23 4.25 -12.14
N LEU A 15 9.08 3.14 -11.41
CA LEU A 15 8.80 1.83 -12.01
C LEU A 15 7.44 1.80 -12.71
N GLN A 16 6.37 2.32 -12.07
CA GLN A 16 5.04 2.36 -12.65
C GLN A 16 4.97 3.19 -13.94
N THR A 17 5.72 4.29 -14.01
CA THR A 17 5.76 5.13 -15.22
C THR A 17 6.59 4.51 -16.34
N MET A 18 7.63 3.73 -16.00
CA MET A 18 8.48 3.06 -17.00
C MET A 18 7.92 1.72 -17.50
N LEU A 19 7.17 1.00 -16.66
CA LEU A 19 6.66 -0.34 -17.00
C LEU A 19 5.86 -0.39 -18.32
N PRO A 20 4.91 0.52 -18.60
CA PRO A 20 4.14 0.51 -19.84
C PRO A 20 5.00 0.76 -21.07
N TYR A 21 6.13 1.43 -20.91
CA TYR A 21 7.04 1.72 -22.02
C TYR A 21 7.89 0.49 -22.42
N TRP A 22 8.25 -0.36 -21.44
CA TRP A 22 9.07 -1.55 -21.66
C TRP A 22 8.27 -2.80 -22.00
N LEU A 23 7.05 -2.88 -21.46
CA LEU A 23 6.16 -4.03 -21.63
C LEU A 23 4.82 -3.53 -22.16
N PRO A 24 4.37 -4.01 -23.32
CA PRO A 24 3.06 -3.66 -23.85
C PRO A 24 1.94 -4.38 -23.08
N ILE A 25 1.84 -4.11 -21.75
CA ILE A 25 0.90 -4.77 -20.84
C ILE A 25 -0.51 -4.15 -20.96
N GLY A 26 -0.67 -3.10 -21.78
CA GLY A 26 -1.95 -2.42 -21.94
C GLY A 26 -2.47 -1.83 -20.61
N PRO A 27 -3.74 -2.07 -20.24
CA PRO A 27 -4.33 -1.51 -19.03
C PRO A 27 -3.87 -2.17 -17.71
N TYR A 28 -3.05 -3.23 -17.77
CA TYR A 28 -2.71 -4.06 -16.61
C TYR A 28 -1.44 -3.60 -15.87
N VAL A 29 -1.28 -2.31 -15.62
CA VAL A 29 -0.15 -1.79 -14.86
C VAL A 29 -0.35 -2.04 -13.36
N PRO A 30 0.59 -2.73 -12.68
CA PRO A 30 0.47 -2.99 -11.25
C PRO A 30 0.58 -1.70 -10.42
N ASP A 31 -0.28 -1.54 -9.42
CA ASP A 31 -0.26 -0.39 -8.51
C ASP A 31 0.69 -0.64 -7.33
N LEU A 32 1.99 -0.34 -7.54
CA LEU A 32 3.02 -0.56 -6.53
C LEU A 32 2.84 0.36 -5.32
N VAL A 33 2.36 1.58 -5.52
CA VAL A 33 2.16 2.54 -4.42
C VAL A 33 1.02 2.08 -3.52
N LEU A 34 -0.04 1.51 -4.07
CA LEU A 34 -1.12 0.92 -3.28
C LEU A 34 -0.61 -0.25 -2.43
N ILE A 35 0.27 -1.12 -2.99
CA ILE A 35 0.89 -2.21 -2.20
C ILE A 35 1.68 -1.64 -1.01
N LEU A 36 2.43 -0.54 -1.20
CA LEU A 36 3.14 0.13 -0.11
C LEU A 36 2.19 0.68 0.95
N ALA A 37 1.06 1.28 0.54
CA ALA A 37 0.06 1.81 1.46
C ALA A 37 -0.63 0.69 2.27
N VAL A 38 -0.88 -0.47 1.64
CA VAL A 38 -1.41 -1.67 2.33
C VAL A 38 -0.38 -2.22 3.33
N ASP A 39 0.91 -2.36 2.95
CA ASP A 39 1.96 -2.79 3.91
C ASP A 39 2.07 -1.83 5.10
N LEU A 40 1.92 -0.53 4.82
CA LEU A 40 1.93 0.50 5.86
C LEU A 40 0.74 0.34 6.82
N GLY A 41 -0.48 0.11 6.30
CA GLY A 41 -1.70 -0.10 7.09
C GLY A 41 -1.67 -1.40 7.90
N LEU A 42 -1.08 -2.47 7.35
CA LEU A 42 -0.97 -3.76 8.03
C LEU A 42 0.05 -3.74 9.18
N ARG A 43 1.12 -2.95 9.06
CA ARG A 43 2.29 -3.06 9.96
C ARG A 43 2.53 -1.84 10.84
N HIS A 44 2.01 -0.69 10.47
CA HIS A 44 2.30 0.57 11.14
C HIS A 44 1.03 1.32 11.49
N HIS A 45 0.91 1.63 12.78
CA HIS A 45 -0.25 2.29 13.33
C HIS A 45 0.08 3.75 13.72
N GLY A 46 -0.88 4.65 13.54
CA GLY A 46 -0.77 6.03 14.00
C GLY A 46 -0.96 7.10 12.91
N ALA A 47 -1.10 8.34 13.35
CA ALA A 47 -1.37 9.50 12.48
C ALA A 47 -0.26 9.75 11.43
N ILE A 48 0.99 9.46 11.78
CA ILE A 48 2.13 9.61 10.85
C ILE A 48 2.00 8.65 9.67
N ALA A 49 1.54 7.41 9.91
CA ALA A 49 1.34 6.44 8.84
C ALA A 49 0.19 6.87 7.92
N ALA A 50 -0.90 7.40 8.48
CA ALA A 50 -2.00 7.97 7.68
C ALA A 50 -1.55 9.16 6.82
N LEU A 51 -0.76 10.07 7.40
CA LEU A 51 -0.18 11.19 6.66
C LEU A 51 0.73 10.71 5.51
N MET A 52 1.52 9.67 5.76
CA MET A 52 2.36 9.07 4.71
C MET A 52 1.53 8.46 3.58
N ALA A 53 0.45 7.74 3.89
CA ALA A 53 -0.46 7.20 2.88
C ALA A 53 -1.07 8.32 2.03
N PHE A 54 -1.47 9.44 2.66
CA PHE A 54 -1.96 10.62 1.97
C PHE A 54 -0.90 11.22 1.03
N VAL A 55 0.33 11.41 1.52
CA VAL A 55 1.45 11.94 0.71
C VAL A 55 1.78 11.01 -0.46
N MET A 56 1.74 9.68 -0.26
CA MET A 56 1.93 8.71 -1.34
C MET A 56 0.87 8.88 -2.43
N GLY A 57 -0.40 8.99 -2.06
CA GLY A 57 -1.49 9.21 -3.01
C GLY A 57 -1.41 10.57 -3.70
N TYR A 58 -1.03 11.61 -2.96
CA TYR A 58 -0.81 12.94 -3.54
C TYR A 58 0.35 12.95 -4.55
N ALA A 59 1.40 12.17 -4.29
CA ALA A 59 2.49 12.01 -5.26
C ALA A 59 1.98 11.40 -6.56
N ILE A 60 1.12 10.37 -6.51
CA ILE A 60 0.48 9.82 -7.73
C ILE A 60 -0.29 10.92 -8.47
N ASP A 61 -1.10 11.71 -7.77
CA ASP A 61 -1.89 12.79 -8.39
C ASP A 61 -1.00 13.80 -9.11
N ALA A 62 0.12 14.17 -8.48
CA ALA A 62 1.08 15.13 -9.05
C ALA A 62 1.77 14.60 -10.33
N PHE A 63 2.01 13.29 -10.41
CA PHE A 63 2.68 12.66 -11.57
C PHE A 63 1.69 12.19 -12.66
N SER A 64 0.45 11.85 -12.30
CA SER A 64 -0.53 11.30 -13.26
C SER A 64 -1.28 12.36 -14.03
N GLY A 65 -1.27 13.63 -13.61
CA GLY A 65 -2.06 14.69 -14.24
C GLY A 65 -3.58 14.49 -14.12
N THR A 66 -4.01 13.59 -13.24
CA THR A 66 -5.43 13.34 -12.94
C THR A 66 -6.00 14.39 -11.98
N GLN A 67 -7.25 14.20 -11.54
CA GLN A 67 -7.86 15.10 -10.56
C GLN A 67 -7.04 15.11 -9.27
N ILE A 68 -6.49 16.28 -8.93
CA ILE A 68 -5.64 16.44 -7.73
C ILE A 68 -6.44 16.10 -6.48
N GLY A 69 -5.90 15.18 -5.67
CA GLY A 69 -6.50 14.73 -4.41
C GLY A 69 -7.32 13.44 -4.51
N LEU A 70 -7.66 12.97 -5.71
CA LEU A 70 -8.47 11.76 -5.88
C LEU A 70 -7.71 10.51 -5.42
N ASN A 71 -6.49 10.29 -5.92
CA ASN A 71 -5.65 9.16 -5.48
C ASN A 71 -5.18 9.35 -4.04
N ALA A 72 -4.89 10.58 -3.60
CA ALA A 72 -4.58 10.86 -2.20
C ALA A 72 -5.70 10.40 -1.28
N PHE A 73 -6.96 10.72 -1.60
CA PHE A 73 -8.13 10.30 -0.84
C PHE A 73 -8.31 8.78 -0.89
N MET A 74 -8.25 8.16 -2.08
CA MET A 74 -8.47 6.72 -2.24
C MET A 74 -7.40 5.88 -1.55
N ILE A 75 -6.13 6.24 -1.66
CA ILE A 75 -5.04 5.51 -1.00
C ILE A 75 -5.12 5.66 0.52
N THR A 76 -5.50 6.85 1.02
CA THR A 76 -5.74 7.04 2.45
C THR A 76 -6.91 6.20 2.93
N LEU A 77 -7.98 6.11 2.16
CA LEU A 77 -9.14 5.26 2.47
C LEU A 77 -8.72 3.78 2.55
N VAL A 78 -7.99 3.28 1.55
CA VAL A 78 -7.48 1.90 1.54
C VAL A 78 -6.56 1.65 2.73
N PHE A 79 -5.68 2.59 3.06
CA PHE A 79 -4.84 2.52 4.26
C PHE A 79 -5.69 2.38 5.53
N LEU A 80 -6.71 3.23 5.71
CA LEU A 80 -7.58 3.21 6.89
C LEU A 80 -8.36 1.89 7.01
N LEU A 81 -8.90 1.39 5.90
CA LEU A 81 -9.58 0.09 5.87
C LEU A 81 -8.63 -1.05 6.23
N THR A 82 -7.41 -1.03 5.70
CA THR A 82 -6.39 -2.03 5.99
C THR A 82 -5.91 -1.95 7.43
N TYR A 83 -5.77 -0.74 7.96
CA TYR A 83 -5.43 -0.48 9.36
C TYR A 83 -6.50 -1.04 10.31
N GLU A 84 -7.78 -0.73 10.06
CA GLU A 84 -8.88 -1.23 10.87
C GLU A 84 -8.99 -2.76 10.82
N MET A 85 -8.75 -3.35 9.65
CA MET A 85 -8.71 -4.81 9.48
C MET A 85 -7.54 -5.44 10.23
N SER A 86 -6.37 -4.80 10.20
CA SER A 86 -5.17 -5.27 10.91
C SER A 86 -5.32 -5.17 12.43
N SER A 87 -6.04 -4.17 12.94
CA SER A 87 -6.27 -3.99 14.37
C SER A 87 -7.18 -5.08 14.96
N ARG A 88 -8.08 -5.64 14.15
CA ARG A 88 -9.05 -6.68 14.58
C ARG A 88 -8.56 -8.10 14.31
N LEU A 89 -7.74 -8.28 13.29
CA LEU A 89 -7.21 -9.58 12.90
C LEU A 89 -5.71 -9.60 13.19
N LEU A 90 -5.23 -10.63 13.89
CA LEU A 90 -3.79 -10.93 14.04
C LEU A 90 -3.21 -11.31 12.66
N VAL A 91 -2.99 -10.27 11.81
CA VAL A 91 -2.62 -10.45 10.41
C VAL A 91 -1.12 -10.69 10.30
N THR A 92 -0.72 -11.95 10.53
CA THR A 92 0.66 -12.43 10.30
C THR A 92 0.82 -13.13 8.95
N ASN A 93 -0.28 -13.40 8.24
CA ASN A 93 -0.26 -14.21 7.03
C ASN A 93 -0.14 -13.36 5.75
N VAL A 94 0.82 -13.74 4.90
CA VAL A 94 1.03 -13.13 3.56
C VAL A 94 -0.26 -13.19 2.72
N VAL A 95 -1.06 -14.25 2.87
CA VAL A 95 -2.34 -14.43 2.15
C VAL A 95 -3.32 -13.30 2.44
N VAL A 96 -3.43 -12.88 3.70
CA VAL A 96 -4.29 -11.74 4.07
C VAL A 96 -3.79 -10.44 3.45
N GLY A 97 -2.47 -10.27 3.37
CA GLY A 97 -1.88 -9.13 2.66
C GLY A 97 -2.23 -9.11 1.17
N ILE A 98 -2.17 -10.25 0.49
CA ILE A 98 -2.55 -10.39 -0.93
C ILE A 98 -4.02 -10.05 -1.13
N LEU A 99 -4.91 -10.59 -0.28
CA LEU A 99 -6.34 -10.30 -0.33
C LEU A 99 -6.64 -8.82 -0.05
N ALA A 100 -5.92 -8.22 0.91
CA ALA A 100 -6.05 -6.79 1.22
C ALA A 100 -5.63 -5.91 0.03
N VAL A 101 -4.54 -6.27 -0.68
CA VAL A 101 -4.11 -5.58 -1.90
C VAL A 101 -5.16 -5.73 -2.99
N PHE A 102 -5.65 -6.93 -3.24
CA PHE A 102 -6.68 -7.18 -4.26
C PHE A 102 -7.94 -6.34 -4.01
N ALA A 103 -8.47 -6.40 -2.78
CA ALA A 103 -9.62 -5.60 -2.38
C ALA A 103 -9.33 -4.09 -2.45
N GLY A 104 -8.13 -3.67 -2.03
CA GLY A 104 -7.70 -2.28 -2.06
C GLY A 104 -7.66 -1.69 -3.46
N VAL A 105 -7.15 -2.45 -4.46
CA VAL A 105 -7.17 -2.01 -5.87
C VAL A 105 -8.60 -1.84 -6.36
N LEU A 106 -9.47 -2.82 -6.11
CA LEU A 106 -10.87 -2.73 -6.52
C LEU A 106 -11.57 -1.52 -5.88
N ILE A 107 -11.38 -1.30 -4.59
CA ILE A 107 -11.98 -0.15 -3.87
C ILE A 107 -11.46 1.17 -4.46
N LYS A 108 -10.15 1.27 -4.69
CA LYS A 108 -9.54 2.47 -5.26
C LYS A 108 -10.09 2.77 -6.65
N ASP A 109 -10.08 1.78 -7.53
CA ASP A 109 -10.43 1.97 -8.93
C ASP A 109 -11.93 2.19 -9.11
N LEU A 110 -12.79 1.40 -8.45
CA LEU A 110 -14.23 1.61 -8.43
C LEU A 110 -14.61 2.97 -7.83
N GLY A 111 -13.98 3.33 -6.72
CA GLY A 111 -14.19 4.62 -6.07
C GLY A 111 -13.74 5.79 -6.95
N SER A 112 -12.61 5.67 -7.62
CA SER A 112 -12.11 6.68 -8.55
C SER A 112 -13.07 6.88 -9.74
N ILE A 113 -13.59 5.80 -10.32
CA ILE A 113 -14.56 5.86 -11.40
C ILE A 113 -15.89 6.47 -10.93
N ALA A 114 -16.37 6.06 -9.75
CA ALA A 114 -17.62 6.61 -9.20
C ALA A 114 -17.54 8.10 -8.94
N ILE A 115 -16.39 8.60 -8.48
CA ILE A 115 -16.19 10.02 -8.21
C ILE A 115 -15.98 10.82 -9.51
N SER A 116 -15.17 10.30 -10.45
CA SER A 116 -14.79 11.04 -11.65
C SER A 116 -15.88 11.08 -12.73
N SER A 117 -16.58 9.96 -12.94
CA SER A 117 -17.57 9.82 -14.02
C SER A 117 -19.02 9.72 -13.52
N GLY A 118 -19.22 9.77 -12.18
CA GLY A 118 -20.47 9.34 -11.59
C GLY A 118 -20.72 7.84 -11.83
N PHE A 119 -21.85 7.33 -11.36
CA PHE A 119 -22.17 5.89 -11.48
C PHE A 119 -22.40 5.43 -12.94
N GLY A 120 -22.54 6.34 -13.90
CA GLY A 120 -22.71 6.00 -15.33
C GLY A 120 -21.48 5.37 -15.99
N GLY A 121 -20.27 5.64 -15.47
CA GLY A 121 -19.03 5.08 -16.00
C GLY A 121 -18.85 3.59 -15.73
N LEU A 122 -19.54 3.04 -14.74
CA LEU A 122 -19.43 1.62 -14.34
C LEU A 122 -20.08 0.64 -15.35
N GLY A 123 -20.89 1.15 -16.28
CA GLY A 123 -21.60 0.32 -17.26
C GLY A 123 -20.83 0.00 -18.54
N GLN A 124 -19.60 0.43 -18.70
CA GLN A 124 -18.83 0.17 -19.93
C GLN A 124 -18.39 -1.31 -20.00
N ARG A 125 -18.69 -1.94 -21.15
CA ARG A 125 -18.26 -3.32 -21.43
C ARG A 125 -16.73 -3.39 -21.49
N GLY A 126 -16.15 -4.33 -20.74
CA GLY A 126 -14.70 -4.51 -20.63
C GLY A 126 -14.07 -3.88 -19.39
N LEU A 127 -14.62 -2.78 -18.86
CA LEU A 127 -14.08 -2.10 -17.69
C LEU A 127 -13.91 -3.05 -16.50
N MET A 128 -14.92 -3.88 -16.20
CA MET A 128 -14.85 -4.83 -15.10
C MET A 128 -13.73 -5.86 -15.30
N ALA A 129 -13.57 -6.38 -16.52
CA ALA A 129 -12.49 -7.32 -16.80
C ALA A 129 -11.11 -6.68 -16.61
N ASP A 130 -10.95 -5.43 -17.02
CA ASP A 130 -9.69 -4.69 -16.86
C ASP A 130 -9.39 -4.41 -15.39
N LEU A 131 -10.39 -4.02 -14.60
CA LEU A 131 -10.25 -3.78 -13.15
C LEU A 131 -9.83 -5.06 -12.40
N PHE A 132 -10.51 -6.18 -12.68
CA PHE A 132 -10.15 -7.47 -12.07
C PHE A 132 -8.77 -7.95 -12.52
N GLY A 133 -8.41 -7.76 -13.78
CA GLY A 133 -7.10 -8.10 -14.32
C GLY A 133 -5.99 -7.31 -13.65
N GLN A 134 -6.15 -5.99 -13.53
CA GLN A 134 -5.20 -5.12 -12.83
C GLN A 134 -5.09 -5.49 -11.34
N ALA A 135 -6.20 -5.72 -10.65
CA ALA A 135 -6.22 -6.14 -9.27
C ALA A 135 -5.51 -7.48 -9.05
N ALA A 136 -5.74 -8.46 -9.95
CA ALA A 136 -5.09 -9.76 -9.88
C ALA A 136 -3.57 -9.66 -10.07
N ILE A 137 -3.11 -8.90 -11.07
CA ILE A 137 -1.67 -8.71 -11.33
C ILE A 137 -1.02 -7.96 -10.17
N THR A 138 -1.65 -6.91 -9.66
CA THR A 138 -1.15 -6.17 -8.51
C THR A 138 -1.04 -7.06 -7.26
N ALA A 139 -2.06 -7.88 -7.00
CA ALA A 139 -2.07 -8.82 -5.88
C ALA A 139 -1.00 -9.93 -6.03
N LEU A 140 -0.74 -10.40 -7.26
CA LEU A 140 0.30 -11.39 -7.55
C LEU A 140 1.71 -10.84 -7.29
N ILE A 141 1.93 -9.56 -7.56
CA ILE A 141 3.22 -8.89 -7.34
C ILE A 141 3.39 -8.47 -5.86
N ALA A 142 2.31 -8.33 -5.10
CA ALA A 142 2.34 -7.88 -3.71
C ALA A 142 3.32 -8.65 -2.81
N PRO A 143 3.39 -10.00 -2.82
CA PRO A 143 4.34 -10.73 -1.98
C PRO A 143 5.81 -10.39 -2.29
N LEU A 144 6.13 -10.12 -3.56
CA LEU A 144 7.48 -9.70 -3.96
C LEU A 144 7.84 -8.34 -3.36
N VAL A 145 6.91 -7.39 -3.42
CA VAL A 145 7.09 -6.05 -2.84
C VAL A 145 7.18 -6.12 -1.32
N PHE A 146 6.33 -6.91 -0.66
CA PHE A 146 6.40 -7.14 0.78
C PHE A 146 7.75 -7.74 1.21
N LEU A 147 8.27 -8.69 0.44
CA LEU A 147 9.59 -9.28 0.69
C LEU A 147 10.73 -8.26 0.51
N ALA A 148 10.66 -7.45 -0.55
CA ALA A 148 11.63 -6.38 -0.80
C ALA A 148 11.63 -5.36 0.34
N LEU A 149 10.45 -4.92 0.80
CA LEU A 149 10.31 -4.01 1.94
C LEU A 149 10.83 -4.63 3.25
N ALA A 150 10.52 -5.90 3.50
CA ALA A 150 11.00 -6.59 4.69
C ALA A 150 12.54 -6.68 4.70
N ARG A 151 13.16 -6.96 3.55
CA ARG A 151 14.62 -6.96 3.41
C ARG A 151 15.23 -5.57 3.60
N SER A 152 14.64 -4.54 3.01
CA SER A 152 15.08 -3.16 3.15
C SER A 152 15.00 -2.67 4.60
N LYS A 153 13.91 -3.00 5.31
CA LYS A 153 13.74 -2.71 6.74
C LYS A 153 14.81 -3.40 7.59
N LYS A 154 15.16 -4.66 7.26
CA LYS A 154 16.22 -5.41 7.95
C LYS A 154 17.60 -4.81 7.69
N LEU A 155 17.92 -4.43 6.46
CA LEU A 155 19.20 -3.82 6.09
C LEU A 155 19.41 -2.46 6.76
N LEU A 156 18.34 -1.67 6.93
CA LEU A 156 18.39 -0.36 7.59
C LEU A 156 18.33 -0.46 9.12
N GLY A 157 18.38 -1.66 9.71
CA GLY A 157 18.33 -1.86 11.16
C GLY A 157 16.99 -1.47 11.81
N LEU A 158 15.95 -1.21 11.01
CA LEU A 158 14.62 -0.82 11.50
C LEU A 158 13.82 -2.02 12.08
N LEU A 159 14.29 -3.23 11.83
CA LEU A 159 13.81 -4.47 12.42
C LEU A 159 14.89 -5.08 13.31
N THR A 160 15.46 -4.35 14.23
CA THR A 160 16.11 -4.97 15.37
C THR A 160 15.00 -5.67 16.17
N PRO A 161 15.12 -7.01 16.38
CA PRO A 161 14.23 -7.67 17.34
C PRO A 161 14.42 -6.88 18.65
N GLY A 162 13.32 -6.35 19.17
CA GLY A 162 13.34 -5.51 20.36
C GLY A 162 14.24 -6.16 21.39
N ARG A 163 15.33 -5.50 21.73
CA ARG A 163 16.04 -5.73 22.96
C ARG A 163 14.94 -5.56 24.02
N ARG A 164 14.39 -6.67 24.48
CA ARG A 164 13.65 -6.66 25.74
C ARG A 164 14.62 -6.01 26.70
N GLU A 165 14.37 -4.76 27.02
CA GLU A 165 14.88 -4.20 28.26
C GLU A 165 14.32 -5.09 29.36
N ASP A 166 15.16 -6.01 29.77
CA ASP A 166 14.97 -6.82 30.97
C ASP A 166 15.20 -5.89 32.16
N ASN A 167 14.34 -4.86 32.25
CA ASN A 167 14.15 -4.00 33.38
C ASN A 167 13.24 -4.75 34.38
N THR A 168 13.68 -5.91 34.79
CA THR A 168 13.15 -6.50 36.02
C THR A 168 13.78 -5.79 37.21
N PRO A 169 13.03 -4.91 37.91
CA PRO A 169 13.50 -4.28 39.14
C PRO A 169 13.55 -5.26 40.35
N ALA A 170 13.36 -6.55 40.09
CA ALA A 170 13.20 -7.57 41.14
C ALA A 170 14.49 -8.07 41.81
N ARG A 171 15.69 -7.59 41.42
CA ARG A 171 16.94 -8.03 42.06
C ARG A 171 17.61 -7.03 43.01
N ARG A 172 16.92 -5.96 43.42
CA ARG A 172 17.53 -4.94 44.28
C ARG A 172 17.21 -5.09 45.78
N TRP A 173 16.42 -6.09 46.18
CA TRP A 173 15.97 -6.24 47.56
C TRP A 173 16.50 -7.48 48.29
N LEU A 174 17.46 -8.19 47.70
CA LEU A 174 18.09 -9.36 48.31
C LEU A 174 19.61 -9.15 48.47
N LYS A 175 20.00 -8.09 49.15
CA LYS A 175 21.29 -7.99 49.84
C LYS A 175 21.10 -7.19 51.10
#